data_0061530260faf55e435b1376c3150350
#
_entry.id   0061530260faf55e435b1376c3150350
#
_cell.length_a   1.000
_cell.length_b   1.000
_cell.length_c   1.000
_cell.angle_alpha   90.00
_cell.angle_beta   90.00
_cell.angle_gamma   90.00
#
_symmetry.space_group_name_H-M   'P 1'
#
loop_
_entity.id
_entity.type
_entity.pdbx_description
1 polymer ?
#
loop_
_entity_poly.entity_id
_entity_poly.type
_entity_poly.pdbx_seq_one_letter_code
_entity_poly.pdbx_strand_id
1 'polypeptide(L)'
;MTTVRTGITGLTGALVSTTGVLTAAIICAGAAGADPSQQDQFVALLEQEQIPPVDDGEVAGVVARAHQICGEANGGTPVGTLVNDEMDRGYAENPRLHLFPDRVRRTAVRFITASVDVYCPSHKGELPPYE
;
A
#
# COMPACT_ATOMS: atom_id res chain seq x y z
N MET A 1 71.79 19.50 -9.89
CA MET A 1 72.47 19.06 -11.13
C MET A 1 71.65 18.04 -11.84
N THR A 2 71.40 18.34 -13.09
CA THR A 2 70.99 17.44 -14.18
C THR A 2 69.54 16.92 -14.13
N THR A 3 68.61 17.59 -14.80
CA THR A 3 68.30 17.57 -16.24
C THR A 3 68.03 16.14 -16.74
N VAL A 4 66.86 15.90 -17.25
CA VAL A 4 66.57 15.65 -18.66
C VAL A 4 65.23 14.99 -18.78
N ARG A 5 64.33 15.62 -19.40
CA ARG A 5 63.79 15.52 -20.75
C ARG A 5 62.67 14.50 -20.93
N THR A 6 61.55 15.06 -21.12
CA THR A 6 60.82 15.07 -22.41
C THR A 6 60.51 13.72 -23.03
N GLY A 7 59.27 13.47 -23.14
CA GLY A 7 58.67 12.45 -24.00
C GLY A 7 57.20 12.77 -24.23
N ILE A 8 56.97 13.73 -25.14
CA ILE A 8 55.68 13.93 -25.79
C ILE A 8 55.57 12.90 -26.88
N THR A 9 54.53 12.14 -26.85
CA THR A 9 53.86 11.55 -28.02
C THR A 9 52.51 11.10 -27.52
N GLY A 10 51.46 11.73 -27.80
CA GLY A 10 50.66 11.84 -28.94
C GLY A 10 50.10 10.50 -29.37
N LEU A 11 48.84 10.28 -29.07
CA LEU A 11 47.95 9.57 -30.00
C LEU A 11 46.50 9.80 -29.60
N THR A 12 45.84 10.57 -30.39
CA THR A 12 44.48 10.41 -30.87
C THR A 12 43.94 9.02 -30.62
N GLY A 13 42.88 8.93 -29.86
CA GLY A 13 42.18 7.69 -29.70
C GLY A 13 40.76 7.93 -29.23
N ALA A 14 39.87 8.06 -30.19
CA ALA A 14 38.48 7.68 -30.14
C ALA A 14 37.66 8.14 -28.92
N LEU A 15 36.91 9.19 -29.15
CA LEU A 15 35.63 9.45 -28.48
C LEU A 15 34.71 8.25 -28.73
N VAL A 16 34.70 7.33 -27.81
CA VAL A 16 33.60 6.43 -27.67
C VAL A 16 32.60 7.13 -26.74
N SER A 17 31.65 7.80 -27.37
CA SER A 17 30.45 8.23 -26.71
C SER A 17 29.65 6.98 -26.35
N THR A 18 29.98 6.36 -25.23
CA THR A 18 29.06 5.49 -24.56
C THR A 18 28.04 6.40 -23.94
N THR A 19 26.96 6.57 -24.66
CA THR A 19 25.69 7.00 -24.09
C THR A 19 25.32 5.92 -23.09
N GLY A 20 25.85 6.06 -21.90
CA GLY A 20 25.35 5.32 -20.73
C GLY A 20 23.96 5.82 -20.50
N VAL A 21 22.98 5.05 -20.93
CA VAL A 21 21.64 5.13 -20.40
C VAL A 21 21.79 4.82 -18.92
N LEU A 22 21.93 5.86 -18.13
CA LEU A 22 21.67 5.80 -16.70
C LEU A 22 20.17 5.48 -16.57
N THR A 23 19.87 4.21 -16.65
CA THR A 23 18.67 3.70 -16.03
C THR A 23 18.90 3.95 -14.55
N ALA A 24 18.48 5.10 -14.08
CA ALA A 24 18.25 5.31 -12.69
C ALA A 24 17.14 4.33 -12.31
N ALA A 25 17.55 3.13 -11.95
CA ALA A 25 16.73 2.28 -11.14
C ALA A 25 16.56 3.03 -9.83
N ILE A 26 15.54 3.85 -9.77
CA ILE A 26 15.03 4.32 -8.50
C ILE A 26 14.50 3.08 -7.82
N ILE A 27 15.42 2.38 -7.19
CA ILE A 27 15.04 1.43 -6.17
C ILE A 27 14.50 2.32 -5.05
N CYS A 28 13.22 2.58 -5.08
CA CYS A 28 12.51 2.99 -3.88
C CYS A 28 12.56 1.81 -2.92
N ALA A 29 13.75 1.58 -2.36
CA ALA A 29 13.95 0.65 -1.30
C ALA A 29 13.16 1.18 -0.11
N GLY A 30 12.05 0.54 0.18
CA GLY A 30 11.61 0.41 1.54
C GLY A 30 10.84 1.55 2.14
N ALA A 31 9.95 2.20 1.46
CA ALA A 31 8.71 2.53 2.11
C ALA A 31 7.73 1.43 1.72
N ALA A 32 7.21 0.68 2.68
CA ALA A 32 5.95 -0.02 2.55
C ALA A 32 4.85 1.04 2.43
N GLY A 33 5.03 1.98 1.52
CA GLY A 33 4.07 2.97 1.12
C GLY A 33 3.19 2.33 0.07
N ALA A 34 1.87 2.43 0.24
CA ALA A 34 0.93 2.11 -0.79
C ALA A 34 1.33 2.83 -2.08
N ASP A 35 1.35 2.13 -3.20
CA ASP A 35 1.41 2.75 -4.50
C ASP A 35 0.30 3.80 -4.56
N PRO A 36 0.59 5.07 -4.92
CA PRO A 36 -0.42 6.11 -4.99
C PRO A 36 -1.66 5.69 -5.79
N SER A 37 -1.48 4.90 -6.85
CA SER A 37 -2.58 4.37 -7.65
C SER A 37 -3.45 3.36 -6.88
N GLN A 38 -2.87 2.55 -6.01
CA GLN A 38 -3.62 1.64 -5.14
C GLN A 38 -4.37 2.39 -4.05
N GLN A 39 -3.75 3.41 -3.48
CA GLN A 39 -4.41 4.27 -2.51
C GLN A 39 -5.63 4.97 -3.11
N ASP A 40 -5.50 5.54 -4.32
CA ASP A 40 -6.61 6.21 -5.01
C ASP A 40 -7.75 5.22 -5.31
N GLN A 41 -7.43 4.00 -5.75
CA GLN A 41 -8.41 2.94 -5.96
C GLN A 41 -9.12 2.54 -4.66
N PHE A 42 -8.38 2.43 -3.59
CA PHE A 42 -8.92 2.07 -2.28
C PHE A 42 -9.88 3.14 -1.76
N VAL A 43 -9.48 4.41 -1.82
CA VAL A 43 -10.34 5.54 -1.42
C VAL A 43 -11.61 5.58 -2.26
N ALA A 44 -11.50 5.41 -3.58
CA ALA A 44 -12.65 5.37 -4.47
C ALA A 44 -13.62 4.21 -4.14
N LEU A 45 -13.09 3.04 -3.76
CA LEU A 45 -13.92 1.92 -3.31
C LEU A 45 -14.62 2.22 -1.97
N LEU A 46 -13.94 2.86 -1.02
CA LEU A 46 -14.57 3.27 0.24
C LEU A 46 -15.74 4.24 0.01
N GLU A 47 -15.56 5.19 -0.90
CA GLU A 47 -16.64 6.12 -1.29
C GLU A 47 -17.82 5.38 -1.95
N GLN A 48 -17.53 4.45 -2.86
CA GLN A 48 -18.54 3.63 -3.54
C GLN A 48 -19.34 2.78 -2.54
N GLU A 49 -18.67 2.25 -1.53
CA GLU A 49 -19.27 1.45 -0.47
C GLU A 49 -19.98 2.29 0.60
N GLN A 50 -20.05 3.59 0.42
CA GLN A 50 -20.65 4.54 1.37
C GLN A 50 -20.01 4.49 2.76
N ILE A 51 -18.75 4.12 2.84
CA ILE A 51 -17.94 4.33 4.02
C ILE A 51 -17.65 5.82 4.08
N PRO A 52 -17.87 6.49 5.22
CA PRO A 52 -17.72 7.93 5.30
C PRO A 52 -16.41 8.41 4.72
N PRO A 53 -16.42 9.51 3.95
CA PRO A 53 -15.20 10.06 3.39
C PRO A 53 -14.26 10.37 4.54
N VAL A 54 -13.08 9.84 4.41
CA VAL A 54 -11.97 10.08 5.30
C VAL A 54 -11.34 11.38 4.80
N ASP A 55 -11.13 12.33 5.66
CA ASP A 55 -10.38 13.51 5.26
C ASP A 55 -8.92 13.15 4.93
N ASP A 56 -8.22 14.03 4.24
CA ASP A 56 -6.85 13.75 3.80
C ASP A 56 -5.91 13.36 4.95
N GLY A 57 -6.19 13.81 6.17
CA GLY A 57 -5.43 13.46 7.38
C GLY A 57 -5.70 12.04 7.85
N GLU A 58 -6.87 11.50 7.58
CA GLU A 58 -7.29 10.16 7.99
C GLU A 58 -6.94 9.09 6.95
N VAL A 59 -6.76 9.46 5.68
CA VAL A 59 -6.45 8.51 4.59
C VAL A 59 -5.25 7.63 4.93
N ALA A 60 -4.19 8.21 5.45
CA ALA A 60 -3.00 7.45 5.84
C ALA A 60 -3.31 6.38 6.90
N GLY A 61 -4.18 6.70 7.85
CA GLY A 61 -4.62 5.76 8.90
C GLY A 61 -5.44 4.61 8.35
N VAL A 62 -6.38 4.92 7.45
CA VAL A 62 -7.25 3.91 6.80
C VAL A 62 -6.44 2.98 5.91
N VAL A 63 -5.49 3.52 5.16
CA VAL A 63 -4.57 2.74 4.31
C VAL A 63 -3.67 1.85 5.17
N ALA A 64 -3.12 2.37 6.27
CA ALA A 64 -2.33 1.57 7.21
C ALA A 64 -3.15 0.41 7.79
N ARG A 65 -4.42 0.65 8.12
CA ARG A 65 -5.33 -0.40 8.59
C ARG A 65 -5.59 -1.46 7.52
N ALA A 66 -5.79 -1.05 6.26
CA ALA A 66 -5.98 -1.98 5.15
C ALA A 66 -4.74 -2.88 4.95
N HIS A 67 -3.54 -2.31 5.04
CA HIS A 67 -2.30 -3.09 4.99
C HIS A 67 -2.16 -4.05 6.17
N GLN A 68 -2.57 -3.64 7.37
CA GLN A 68 -2.57 -4.51 8.55
C GLN A 68 -3.52 -5.70 8.31
N ILE A 69 -4.73 -5.48 7.82
CA ILE A 69 -5.68 -6.54 7.48
C ILE A 69 -5.05 -7.54 6.51
N CYS A 70 -4.42 -7.05 5.46
CA CYS A 70 -3.72 -7.91 4.50
C CYS A 70 -2.53 -8.65 5.11
N GLY A 71 -1.78 -8.02 6.01
CA GLY A 71 -0.71 -8.66 6.75
C GLY A 71 -1.20 -9.81 7.62
N GLU A 72 -2.31 -9.62 8.31
CA GLU A 72 -2.94 -10.64 9.16
C GLU A 72 -3.52 -11.79 8.32
N ALA A 73 -4.18 -11.49 7.18
CA ALA A 73 -4.66 -12.48 6.24
C ALA A 73 -3.51 -13.32 5.66
N ASN A 74 -2.42 -12.69 5.24
CA ASN A 74 -1.21 -13.37 4.78
C ASN A 74 -0.55 -14.22 5.87
N GLY A 75 -0.70 -13.84 7.13
CA GLY A 75 -0.29 -14.60 8.30
C GLY A 75 -1.21 -15.79 8.64
N GLY A 76 -2.31 -15.97 7.91
CA GLY A 76 -3.25 -17.07 8.08
C GLY A 76 -4.44 -16.75 8.99
N THR A 77 -4.65 -15.49 9.37
CA THR A 77 -5.83 -15.09 10.14
C THR A 77 -7.08 -15.23 9.26
N PRO A 78 -8.09 -16.00 9.68
CA PRO A 78 -9.33 -16.14 8.93
C PRO A 78 -10.03 -14.79 8.73
N VAL A 79 -10.58 -14.55 7.55
CA VAL A 79 -11.28 -13.28 7.24
C VAL A 79 -12.44 -13.01 8.20
N GLY A 80 -13.16 -14.06 8.64
CA GLY A 80 -14.20 -13.91 9.64
C GLY A 80 -13.71 -13.33 10.98
N THR A 81 -12.49 -13.67 11.38
CA THR A 81 -11.83 -13.09 12.56
C THR A 81 -11.54 -11.62 12.33
N LEU A 82 -10.98 -11.27 11.16
CA LEU A 82 -10.71 -9.87 10.80
C LEU A 82 -11.97 -9.00 10.81
N VAL A 83 -13.11 -9.55 10.39
CA VAL A 83 -14.41 -8.85 10.48
C VAL A 83 -14.78 -8.55 11.94
N ASN A 84 -14.62 -9.53 12.82
CA ASN A 84 -14.93 -9.33 14.23
C ASN A 84 -13.99 -8.30 14.88
N ASP A 85 -12.70 -8.38 14.58
CA ASP A 85 -11.70 -7.43 15.08
C ASP A 85 -12.01 -5.99 14.61
N GLU A 86 -12.46 -5.84 13.38
CA GLU A 86 -12.86 -4.54 12.85
C GLU A 86 -14.15 -4.01 13.49
N MET A 87 -15.09 -4.90 13.79
CA MET A 87 -16.30 -4.53 14.56
C MET A 87 -15.94 -4.08 15.97
N ASP A 88 -15.08 -4.83 16.67
CA ASP A 88 -14.64 -4.52 18.03
C ASP A 88 -13.90 -3.18 18.07
N ARG A 89 -13.09 -2.90 17.06
CA ARG A 89 -12.45 -1.60 16.89
C ARG A 89 -13.48 -0.49 16.74
N GLY A 90 -14.47 -0.66 15.88
CA GLY A 90 -15.55 0.31 15.72
C GLY A 90 -16.31 0.56 17.02
N TYR A 91 -16.56 -0.47 17.80
CA TYR A 91 -17.21 -0.33 19.12
C TYR A 91 -16.33 0.38 20.15
N ALA A 92 -15.02 0.15 20.10
CA ALA A 92 -14.08 0.85 20.98
C ALA A 92 -14.00 2.34 20.66
N GLU A 93 -14.03 2.70 19.38
CA GLU A 93 -14.01 4.10 18.91
C GLU A 93 -15.34 4.80 19.20
N ASN A 94 -16.46 4.10 19.05
CA ASN A 94 -17.80 4.63 19.28
C ASN A 94 -18.72 3.59 19.93
N PRO A 95 -18.85 3.58 21.27
CA PRO A 95 -19.70 2.63 21.98
C PRO A 95 -21.18 2.65 21.60
N ARG A 96 -21.67 3.75 21.01
CA ARG A 96 -23.07 3.82 20.54
C ARG A 96 -23.35 2.87 19.37
N LEU A 97 -22.32 2.43 18.67
CA LEU A 97 -22.44 1.48 17.57
C LEU A 97 -22.96 0.12 18.02
N HIS A 98 -22.87 -0.23 19.30
CA HIS A 98 -23.50 -1.43 19.86
C HIS A 98 -25.02 -1.47 19.65
N LEU A 99 -25.65 -0.34 19.42
CA LEU A 99 -27.08 -0.27 19.10
C LEU A 99 -27.40 -0.71 17.67
N PHE A 100 -26.39 -0.83 16.82
CA PHE A 100 -26.54 -1.11 15.39
C PHE A 100 -25.55 -2.18 14.90
N PRO A 101 -25.53 -3.38 15.52
CA PRO A 101 -24.50 -4.39 15.23
C PRO A 101 -24.48 -4.83 13.77
N ASP A 102 -25.64 -4.95 13.13
CA ASP A 102 -25.74 -5.35 11.72
C ASP A 102 -25.13 -4.30 10.78
N ARG A 103 -25.29 -3.02 11.12
CA ARG A 103 -24.67 -1.93 10.35
C ARG A 103 -23.15 -1.99 10.49
N VAL A 104 -22.66 -2.16 11.71
CA VAL A 104 -21.22 -2.24 11.98
C VAL A 104 -20.62 -3.43 11.25
N ARG A 105 -21.28 -4.60 11.30
CA ARG A 105 -20.83 -5.77 10.56
C ARG A 105 -20.75 -5.53 9.05
N ARG A 106 -21.80 -4.97 8.45
CA ARG A 106 -21.78 -4.66 7.01
C ARG A 106 -20.67 -3.69 6.65
N THR A 107 -20.44 -2.67 7.46
CA THR A 107 -19.35 -1.71 7.24
C THR A 107 -17.98 -2.39 7.35
N ALA A 108 -17.79 -3.23 8.37
CA ALA A 108 -16.56 -4.00 8.54
C ALA A 108 -16.29 -4.93 7.35
N VAL A 109 -17.31 -5.67 6.88
CA VAL A 109 -17.19 -6.54 5.71
C VAL A 109 -16.80 -5.74 4.46
N ARG A 110 -17.44 -4.61 4.22
CA ARG A 110 -17.15 -3.75 3.06
C ARG A 110 -15.73 -3.19 3.13
N PHE A 111 -15.31 -2.73 4.29
CA PHE A 111 -13.96 -2.22 4.49
C PHE A 111 -12.89 -3.30 4.24
N ILE A 112 -13.09 -4.49 4.77
CA ILE A 112 -12.19 -5.63 4.55
C ILE A 112 -12.20 -6.04 3.09
N THR A 113 -13.35 -6.07 2.45
CA THR A 113 -13.44 -6.38 1.02
C THR A 113 -12.65 -5.38 0.18
N ALA A 114 -12.82 -4.10 0.40
CA ALA A 114 -12.05 -3.06 -0.30
C ALA A 114 -10.54 -3.22 -0.05
N SER A 115 -10.15 -3.51 1.19
CA SER A 115 -8.75 -3.74 1.56
C SER A 115 -8.15 -4.94 0.82
N VAL A 116 -8.86 -6.06 0.81
CA VAL A 116 -8.44 -7.29 0.13
C VAL A 116 -8.39 -7.08 -1.38
N ASP A 117 -9.39 -6.43 -1.95
CA ASP A 117 -9.46 -6.19 -3.40
C ASP A 117 -8.27 -5.40 -3.93
N VAL A 118 -7.79 -4.45 -3.16
CA VAL A 118 -6.72 -3.56 -3.59
C VAL A 118 -5.34 -4.08 -3.18
N TYR A 119 -5.18 -4.52 -1.93
CA TYR A 119 -3.87 -4.78 -1.36
C TYR A 119 -3.49 -6.26 -1.26
N CYS A 120 -4.44 -7.17 -1.24
CA CYS A 120 -4.18 -8.61 -1.16
C CYS A 120 -5.22 -9.46 -1.90
N PRO A 121 -5.36 -9.28 -3.21
CA PRO A 121 -6.42 -9.91 -4.00
C PRO A 121 -6.41 -11.45 -4.00
N SER A 122 -5.33 -12.07 -3.56
CA SER A 122 -5.25 -13.53 -3.39
C SER A 122 -6.23 -14.07 -2.35
N HIS A 123 -6.70 -13.23 -1.42
CA HIS A 123 -7.66 -13.60 -0.38
C HIS A 123 -9.13 -13.33 -0.73
N LYS A 124 -9.42 -12.91 -1.96
CA LYS A 124 -10.80 -12.64 -2.41
C LYS A 124 -11.75 -13.81 -2.21
N GLY A 125 -11.26 -15.03 -2.38
CA GLY A 125 -12.07 -16.24 -2.21
C GLY A 125 -12.48 -16.55 -0.77
N GLU A 126 -11.91 -15.85 0.20
CA GLU A 126 -12.18 -16.03 1.63
C GLU A 126 -13.19 -15.01 2.17
N LEU A 127 -13.57 -14.04 1.34
CA LEU A 127 -14.49 -12.98 1.73
C LEU A 127 -15.89 -13.57 1.96
N PRO A 128 -16.60 -13.12 3.03
CA PRO A 128 -17.97 -13.51 3.25
C PRO A 128 -18.85 -12.95 2.12
N PRO A 129 -19.90 -13.67 1.73
CA PRO A 129 -20.87 -13.14 0.78
C PRO A 129 -21.52 -11.88 1.34
N TYR A 130 -21.77 -10.92 0.47
CA TYR A 130 -22.59 -9.75 0.80
C TYR A 130 -24.04 -10.23 0.99
N GLU A 131 -24.48 -10.30 2.24
CA GLU A 131 -25.89 -10.44 2.60
C GLU A 131 -26.44 -9.12 3.11
#